data_fd0b8a8bbc8bca1ca11b46fed9665482
#
_entry.id   fd0b8a8bbc8bca1ca11b46fed9665482
#
_cell.length_a   1.000
_cell.length_b   1.000
_cell.length_c   1.000
_cell.angle_alpha   90.00
_cell.angle_beta   90.00
_cell.angle_gamma   90.00
#
_symmetry.space_group_name_H-M   'P 1'
#
loop_
_entity.id
_entity.type
_entity.pdbx_description
1 polymer ?
#
loop_
_entity_poly.entity_id
_entity_poly.type
_entity_poly.pdbx_seq_one_letter_code
_entity_poly.pdbx_strand_id
1 'polypeptide(L)'
;MDCVLIDACGWAALVDAGLNIDISMSKIIGKPKYLLLEKVEQELVSLSKQRRGLLLDLLDKKSELITAPEGLRHTDQMLLELSRENGWPVLTVDRKLKERLINTGGSYIEVTSKNVLRLIQN
;
A
#
# COMPACT_ATOMS: atom_id res chain seq x y z
N MET A 1 3.28 -10.59 -9.93
CA MET A 1 2.69 -9.30 -9.55
C MET A 1 3.72 -8.21 -9.81
N ASP A 2 3.42 -7.36 -10.79
CA ASP A 2 4.41 -6.37 -11.26
C ASP A 2 4.36 -5.07 -10.48
N CYS A 3 3.23 -4.80 -9.82
CA CYS A 3 3.00 -3.55 -9.10
C CYS A 3 2.34 -3.80 -7.75
N VAL A 4 2.64 -2.93 -6.79
CA VAL A 4 1.99 -2.91 -5.47
C VAL A 4 1.45 -1.51 -5.23
N LEU A 5 0.17 -1.43 -4.89
CA LEU A 5 -0.45 -0.18 -4.47
C LEU A 5 -0.13 0.10 -3.00
N ILE A 6 0.23 1.32 -2.69
CA ILE A 6 0.59 1.73 -1.32
C ILE A 6 -0.59 2.45 -0.67
N ASP A 7 -1.07 1.93 0.47
CA ASP A 7 -2.01 2.63 1.32
C ASP A 7 -1.26 3.31 2.47
N ALA A 8 -1.77 4.43 2.95
CA ALA A 8 -1.10 5.24 3.97
C ALA A 8 -0.82 4.45 5.25
N CYS A 9 -1.80 3.72 5.77
CA CYS A 9 -1.63 2.92 6.98
C CYS A 9 -0.65 1.75 6.78
N GLY A 10 -0.61 1.19 5.58
CA GLY A 10 0.33 0.13 5.24
C GLY A 10 1.77 0.62 5.25
N TRP A 11 2.02 1.77 4.63
CA TRP A 11 3.35 2.38 4.65
C TRP A 11 3.78 2.74 6.07
N ALA A 12 2.87 3.38 6.83
CA ALA A 12 3.17 3.74 8.22
C ALA A 12 3.52 2.52 9.08
N ALA A 13 2.76 1.43 8.92
CA ALA A 13 3.02 0.18 9.65
C ALA A 13 4.37 -0.43 9.28
N LEU A 14 4.74 -0.39 8.00
CA LEU A 14 6.03 -0.88 7.51
C LEU A 14 7.18 -0.09 8.13
N VAL A 15 7.07 1.23 8.17
CA VAL A 15 8.07 2.11 8.76
C VAL A 15 8.18 1.88 10.27
N ASP A 16 7.03 1.77 10.97
CA ASP A 16 6.99 1.50 12.41
C ASP A 16 7.65 0.16 12.76
N ALA A 17 7.51 -0.83 11.89
CA ALA A 17 8.14 -2.13 12.06
C ALA A 17 9.65 -2.13 11.75
N GLY A 18 10.17 -1.01 11.24
CA GLY A 18 11.58 -0.90 10.88
C GLY A 18 11.98 -1.74 9.67
N LEU A 19 11.04 -2.04 8.79
CA LEU A 19 11.28 -2.91 7.64
C LEU A 19 11.88 -2.14 6.47
N ASN A 20 12.80 -2.81 5.77
CA ASN A 20 13.26 -2.36 4.46
C ASN A 20 12.30 -2.92 3.42
N ILE A 21 11.60 -2.05 2.69
CA ILE A 21 10.55 -2.48 1.76
C ILE A 21 11.10 -3.38 0.63
N ASP A 22 12.27 -3.05 0.09
CA ASP A 22 12.82 -3.82 -1.04
C ASP A 22 13.21 -5.23 -0.61
N ILE A 23 13.88 -5.35 0.54
CA ILE A 23 14.29 -6.66 1.07
C ILE A 23 13.05 -7.47 1.46
N SER A 24 12.12 -6.87 2.17
CA SER A 24 10.91 -7.55 2.63
C SER A 24 10.03 -7.99 1.47
N MET A 25 9.87 -7.13 0.46
CA MET A 25 9.07 -7.42 -0.72
C MET A 25 9.71 -8.53 -1.58
N SER A 26 11.03 -8.55 -1.67
CA SER A 26 11.74 -9.58 -2.44
C SER A 26 11.50 -10.99 -1.93
N LYS A 27 11.18 -11.13 -0.65
CA LYS A 27 10.90 -12.43 -0.03
C LYS A 27 9.54 -12.98 -0.37
N ILE A 28 8.60 -12.14 -0.84
CA ILE A 28 7.23 -12.56 -1.10
C ILE A 28 6.82 -12.44 -2.57
N ILE A 29 7.21 -11.39 -3.27
CA ILE A 29 6.79 -11.17 -4.67
C ILE A 29 7.92 -10.69 -5.59
N GLY A 30 9.13 -10.51 -5.10
CA GLY A 30 10.25 -10.04 -5.91
C GLY A 30 10.41 -8.52 -5.89
N LYS A 31 10.61 -7.92 -7.06
CA LYS A 31 10.88 -6.48 -7.20
C LYS A 31 9.76 -5.77 -7.95
N PRO A 32 8.63 -5.47 -7.29
CA PRO A 32 7.53 -4.79 -7.96
C PRO A 32 7.80 -3.29 -8.10
N LYS A 33 7.01 -2.65 -8.95
CA LYS A 33 6.88 -1.18 -8.93
C LYS A 33 5.91 -0.81 -7.80
N TYR A 34 6.24 0.26 -7.08
CA TYR A 34 5.35 0.78 -6.05
C TYR A 34 4.53 1.91 -6.63
N LEU A 35 3.21 1.83 -6.52
CA LEU A 35 2.28 2.81 -7.07
C LEU A 35 1.62 3.58 -5.94
N LEU A 36 1.67 4.90 -6.04
CA LEU A 36 1.17 5.81 -5.01
C LEU A 36 0.11 6.73 -5.61
N LEU A 37 -1.11 6.66 -5.09
CA LEU A 37 -2.15 7.62 -5.44
C LEU A 37 -1.85 8.97 -4.80
N GLU A 38 -2.10 10.04 -5.52
CA GLU A 38 -1.90 11.41 -5.03
C GLU A 38 -2.63 11.63 -3.71
N LYS A 39 -3.85 11.13 -3.58
CA LYS A 39 -4.63 11.26 -2.35
C LYS A 39 -4.00 10.52 -1.17
N VAL A 40 -3.37 9.37 -1.42
CA VAL A 40 -2.61 8.64 -0.39
C VAL A 40 -1.38 9.45 0.02
N GLU A 41 -0.68 10.03 -0.93
CA GLU A 41 0.45 10.92 -0.64
C GLU A 41 0.03 12.07 0.25
N GLN A 42 -1.10 12.70 -0.03
CA GLN A 42 -1.65 13.79 0.78
C GLN A 42 -1.98 13.33 2.20
N GLU A 43 -2.55 12.13 2.35
CA GLU A 43 -2.82 11.55 3.67
C GLU A 43 -1.52 11.33 4.45
N LEU A 44 -0.48 10.84 3.80
CA LEU A 44 0.84 10.64 4.41
C LEU A 44 1.50 11.95 4.83
N VAL A 45 1.41 12.98 3.99
CA VAL A 45 1.92 14.31 4.34
C VAL A 45 1.19 14.85 5.58
N SER A 46 -0.13 14.67 5.65
CA SER A 46 -0.92 15.06 6.80
C SER A 46 -0.52 14.31 8.08
N LEU A 47 -0.30 13.00 7.96
CA LEU A 47 0.19 12.16 9.08
C LEU A 47 1.59 12.57 9.52
N SER A 48 2.45 12.99 8.61
CA SER A 48 3.83 13.36 8.95
C SER A 48 3.90 14.60 9.83
N LYS A 49 2.88 15.45 9.80
CA LYS A 49 2.78 16.61 10.70
C LYS A 49 2.53 16.21 12.16
N GLN A 50 1.91 15.04 12.36
CA GLN A 50 1.58 14.50 13.68
C GLN A 50 2.58 13.43 14.13
N ARG A 51 3.21 12.75 13.16
CA ARG A 51 4.15 11.66 13.39
C ARG A 51 5.44 11.93 12.64
N ARG A 52 6.57 11.83 13.33
CA ARG A 52 7.89 11.93 12.70
C ARG A 52 8.32 10.56 12.17
N GLY A 53 9.20 10.56 11.17
CA GLY A 53 9.87 9.35 10.73
C GLY A 53 9.07 8.49 9.74
N LEU A 54 8.13 9.07 9.00
CA LEU A 54 7.39 8.32 7.95
C LEU A 54 8.20 8.08 6.68
N LEU A 55 9.44 8.59 6.61
CA LEU A 55 10.34 8.38 5.47
C LEU A 55 9.69 8.72 4.12
N LEU A 56 8.99 9.85 4.07
CA LEU A 56 8.23 10.26 2.85
C LEU A 56 9.14 10.46 1.65
N ASP A 57 10.34 11.03 1.85
CA ASP A 57 11.30 11.21 0.76
C ASP A 57 11.72 9.87 0.15
N LEU A 58 11.89 8.84 1.00
CA LEU A 58 12.21 7.51 0.54
C LEU A 58 11.07 6.92 -0.28
N LEU A 59 9.83 7.07 0.20
CA LEU A 59 8.66 6.60 -0.52
C LEU A 59 8.52 7.31 -1.87
N ASP A 60 8.68 8.64 -1.90
CA ASP A 60 8.59 9.42 -3.14
C ASP A 60 9.63 8.97 -4.17
N LYS A 61 10.84 8.63 -3.73
CA LYS A 61 11.89 8.13 -4.61
C LYS A 61 11.61 6.72 -5.14
N LYS A 62 10.96 5.87 -4.34
CA LYS A 62 10.71 4.46 -4.69
C LYS A 62 9.40 4.25 -5.41
N SER A 63 8.45 5.16 -5.29
CA SER A 63 7.11 4.99 -5.85
C SER A 63 6.90 5.84 -7.10
N GLU A 64 5.93 5.41 -7.88
CA GLU A 64 5.44 6.13 -9.04
C GLU A 64 4.06 6.68 -8.71
N LEU A 65 3.88 7.99 -8.89
CA LEU A 65 2.60 8.63 -8.64
C LEU A 65 1.63 8.28 -9.77
N ILE A 66 0.43 7.82 -9.41
CA ILE A 66 -0.58 7.42 -10.38
C ILE A 66 -1.87 8.21 -10.21
N THR A 67 -2.65 8.28 -11.30
CA THR A 67 -3.94 8.96 -11.34
C THR A 67 -5.03 8.08 -10.78
N ALA A 68 -5.94 8.67 -10.01
CA ALA A 68 -7.11 7.97 -9.49
C ALA A 68 -8.10 7.65 -10.59
N PRO A 69 -8.87 6.55 -10.48
CA PRO A 69 -10.00 6.29 -11.37
C PRO A 69 -11.02 7.42 -11.30
N GLU A 70 -11.61 7.75 -12.46
CA GLU A 70 -12.61 8.80 -12.54
C GLU A 70 -13.86 8.48 -11.69
N GLY A 71 -14.45 9.50 -11.11
CA GLY A 71 -15.71 9.40 -10.38
C GLY A 71 -15.60 8.87 -8.97
N LEU A 72 -14.41 8.50 -8.50
CA LEU A 72 -14.21 7.98 -7.15
C LEU A 72 -13.69 9.09 -6.24
N ARG A 73 -14.25 9.18 -5.03
CA ARG A 73 -13.92 10.22 -4.05
C ARG A 73 -13.08 9.70 -2.87
N HIS A 74 -13.25 8.43 -2.53
CA HIS A 74 -12.62 7.85 -1.34
C HIS A 74 -11.41 6.99 -1.74
N THR A 75 -10.33 7.13 -1.00
CA THR A 75 -9.07 6.41 -1.24
C THR A 75 -9.29 4.90 -1.28
N ASP A 76 -10.07 4.36 -0.36
CA ASP A 76 -10.36 2.92 -0.29
C ASP A 76 -11.01 2.41 -1.57
N GLN A 77 -11.94 3.16 -2.12
CA GLN A 77 -12.61 2.81 -3.38
C GLN A 77 -11.65 2.85 -4.55
N MET A 78 -10.74 3.84 -4.56
CA MET A 78 -9.72 3.96 -5.61
C MET A 78 -8.78 2.76 -5.59
N LEU A 79 -8.29 2.40 -4.40
CA LEU A 79 -7.39 1.25 -4.22
C LEU A 79 -8.08 -0.05 -4.60
N LEU A 80 -9.33 -0.22 -4.17
CA LEU A 80 -10.12 -1.41 -4.47
C LEU A 80 -10.33 -1.58 -5.98
N GLU A 81 -10.71 -0.52 -6.67
CA GLU A 81 -10.95 -0.55 -8.11
C GLU A 81 -9.68 -0.83 -8.90
N LEU A 82 -8.57 -0.18 -8.55
CA LEU A 82 -7.28 -0.40 -9.21
C LEU A 82 -6.78 -1.83 -8.99
N SER A 83 -6.96 -2.37 -7.78
CA SER A 83 -6.60 -3.74 -7.47
C SER A 83 -7.44 -4.73 -8.28
N ARG A 84 -8.76 -4.49 -8.33
CA ARG A 84 -9.68 -5.35 -9.07
C ARG A 84 -9.37 -5.37 -10.56
N GLU A 85 -9.13 -4.20 -11.16
CA GLU A 85 -8.90 -4.09 -12.61
C GLU A 85 -7.56 -4.66 -13.04
N ASN A 86 -6.53 -4.49 -12.23
CA ASN A 86 -5.15 -4.78 -12.62
C ASN A 86 -4.54 -6.00 -11.92
N GLY A 87 -5.20 -6.54 -10.91
CA GLY A 87 -4.65 -7.65 -10.13
C GLY A 87 -3.50 -7.28 -9.21
N TRP A 88 -3.34 -6.00 -8.89
CA TRP A 88 -2.26 -5.53 -8.02
C TRP A 88 -2.63 -5.66 -6.55
N PRO A 89 -1.75 -6.20 -5.70
CA PRO A 89 -2.01 -6.21 -4.27
C PRO A 89 -1.87 -4.82 -3.68
N VAL A 90 -2.57 -4.59 -2.57
CA VAL A 90 -2.52 -3.33 -1.81
C VAL A 90 -1.77 -3.55 -0.51
N LEU A 91 -0.71 -2.78 -0.27
CA LEU A 91 -0.03 -2.75 1.03
C LEU A 91 -0.89 -1.96 2.01
N THR A 92 -1.56 -2.66 2.92
CA THR A 92 -2.49 -2.05 3.87
C THR A 92 -2.59 -2.86 5.14
N VAL A 93 -2.96 -2.20 6.24
CA VAL A 93 -3.31 -2.85 7.51
C VAL A 93 -4.75 -2.54 7.92
N ASP A 94 -5.50 -1.85 7.08
CA ASP A 94 -6.91 -1.54 7.32
C ASP A 94 -7.75 -2.81 7.15
N ARG A 95 -8.40 -3.25 8.23
CA ARG A 95 -9.19 -4.49 8.24
C ARG A 95 -10.35 -4.45 7.23
N LYS A 96 -11.06 -3.34 7.16
CA LYS A 96 -12.22 -3.22 6.25
C LYS A 96 -11.78 -3.30 4.80
N LEU A 97 -10.69 -2.62 4.46
CA LEU A 97 -10.16 -2.66 3.10
C LEU A 97 -9.68 -4.06 2.74
N LYS A 98 -9.00 -4.76 3.67
CA LYS A 98 -8.58 -6.15 3.47
C LYS A 98 -9.75 -7.06 3.13
N GLU A 99 -10.85 -6.96 3.90
CA GLU A 99 -12.05 -7.76 3.66
C GLU A 99 -12.66 -7.48 2.29
N ARG A 100 -12.75 -6.22 1.92
CA ARG A 100 -13.29 -5.81 0.62
C ARG A 100 -12.43 -6.30 -0.53
N LEU A 101 -11.12 -6.22 -0.40
CA LEU A 101 -10.18 -6.72 -1.42
C LEU A 101 -10.37 -8.22 -1.64
N ILE A 102 -10.42 -9.01 -0.57
CA ILE A 102 -10.60 -10.46 -0.68
C ILE A 102 -11.97 -10.80 -1.27
N ASN A 103 -13.02 -10.11 -0.85
CA ASN A 103 -14.39 -10.36 -1.35
C ASN A 103 -14.56 -10.04 -2.83
N THR A 104 -13.71 -9.17 -3.39
CA THR A 104 -13.74 -8.82 -4.82
C THR A 104 -12.71 -9.58 -5.66
N GLY A 105 -12.07 -10.59 -5.09
CA GLY A 105 -11.07 -11.41 -5.80
C GLY A 105 -9.69 -10.78 -5.85
N GLY A 106 -9.46 -9.73 -5.07
CA GLY A 106 -8.17 -9.05 -5.01
C GLY A 106 -7.22 -9.65 -3.98
N SER A 107 -6.15 -8.92 -3.70
CA SER A 107 -5.12 -9.35 -2.76
C SER A 107 -4.55 -8.16 -2.00
N TYR A 108 -3.91 -8.45 -0.87
CA TYR A 108 -3.24 -7.41 -0.09
C TYR A 108 -1.95 -7.93 0.53
N ILE A 109 -1.09 -7.00 0.90
CA ILE A 109 0.15 -7.28 1.63
C ILE A 109 0.00 -6.59 2.98
N GLU A 110 0.27 -7.33 4.05
CA GLU A 110 0.16 -6.80 5.41
C GLU A 110 1.48 -6.91 6.16
N VAL A 111 1.65 -6.06 7.15
CA VAL A 111 2.73 -6.15 8.14
C VAL A 111 2.19 -6.99 9.29
N THR A 112 2.81 -8.13 9.54
CA THR A 112 2.37 -9.04 10.61
C THR A 112 2.89 -8.60 11.98
N SER A 113 2.35 -9.21 13.05
CA SER A 113 2.81 -8.99 14.41
C SER A 113 4.27 -9.41 14.63
N LYS A 114 4.83 -10.22 13.74
CA LYS A 114 6.24 -10.65 13.76
C LYS A 114 7.13 -9.74 12.93
N ASN A 115 6.63 -8.59 12.49
CA ASN A 115 7.36 -7.61 11.68
C ASN A 115 7.89 -8.19 10.36
N VAL A 116 7.06 -8.95 9.67
CA VAL A 116 7.34 -9.43 8.33
C VAL A 116 6.16 -9.10 7.41
N LEU A 117 6.41 -9.02 6.12
CA LEU A 117 5.35 -8.84 5.14
C LEU A 117 4.73 -10.19 4.78
N ARG A 118 3.42 -10.19 4.58
CA ARG A 118 2.68 -11.37 4.16
C ARG A 118 1.70 -11.02 3.05
N LEU A 119 1.73 -11.79 1.96
CA LEU A 119 0.78 -11.65 0.86
C LEU A 119 -0.42 -12.55 1.12
N ILE A 120 -1.62 -11.96 1.09
CA ILE A 120 -2.88 -12.68 1.24
C ILE A 120 -3.66 -12.57 -0.07
N GLN A 121 -4.01 -13.72 -0.62
CA GLN A 121 -4.77 -13.83 -1.87
C GLN A 121 -6.05 -14.61 -1.62
N ASN A 122 -7.03 -14.31 -2.44
CA ASN A 122 -8.27 -15.09 -2.44
C ASN A 122 -8.07 -16.41 -3.17
#